data_01841d128b18bda344e675888c0b5f96
#
_entry.id   01841d128b18bda344e675888c0b5f96
#
_cell.length_a   1.000
_cell.length_b   1.000
_cell.length_c   1.000
_cell.angle_alpha   90.00
_cell.angle_beta   90.00
_cell.angle_gamma   90.00
#
_symmetry.space_group_name_H-M   'P 1'
#
loop_
_entity.id
_entity.type
_entity.pdbx_description
1 polymer ?
#
loop_
_entity_poly.entity_id
_entity_poly.type
_entity_poly.pdbx_seq_one_letter_code
_entity_poly.pdbx_strand_id
1 'polypeptide(L)'
;HRDLHSFPTRRSSDLVELFLKNKEQINKKSNIDLDLKYILDIRDFPGLPYSDKFTKDINDILNDDEVTVVAEVMGGVHPAYDFVLACLNKGKSVCTSNKELVAKKGAELLKAAKDHNCNFMFEASTGGAIPIIRPLRSCLAANEITEIAGILNGTTNFILTKMITEKMSFENALAMAQRLGYAEKNPAADVEGADACRKICILSSLAFGKHVYPDWVHCEGITELTLEDVAYAQSWGGAVKLIGSVKKLDDGRILPMVAPRFVCGDCLLSSIDDVFNGIMVCGDGFDKVMFYGRGAGKLPTASAVLGDVIDCAKHNTTILSQMWEDSTDNSFIEDYKEAEVRMYVRVKGADKAAVAALFGDVEYLSREGQPDDELAFI
;
A
#
# COMPACT_ATOMS: atom_id res chain seq x y z
N HIS A 1 26.92 13.55 1.17
CA HIS A 1 26.91 13.09 -0.25
C HIS A 1 28.16 12.27 -0.55
N ARG A 2 28.24 11.04 -0.09
CA ARG A 2 29.28 10.11 -0.52
C ARG A 2 28.62 8.77 -0.85
N ASP A 3 28.79 8.34 -2.09
CA ASP A 3 28.69 7.00 -2.64
C ASP A 3 27.45 6.16 -2.24
N LEU A 4 26.31 6.54 -2.81
CA LEU A 4 25.04 5.81 -2.74
C LEU A 4 24.94 4.64 -3.75
N HIS A 5 26.05 4.28 -4.44
CA HIS A 5 26.05 3.32 -5.55
C HIS A 5 26.73 1.98 -5.25
N SER A 6 27.15 1.70 -4.02
CA SER A 6 27.97 0.51 -3.71
C SER A 6 27.33 -0.47 -2.70
N PHE A 7 26.03 -0.37 -2.40
CA PHE A 7 25.35 -1.35 -1.57
C PHE A 7 24.34 -2.20 -2.37
N PRO A 8 24.07 -3.46 -1.96
CA PRO A 8 22.87 -4.18 -2.38
C PRO A 8 21.69 -3.23 -2.29
N THR A 9 20.64 -3.41 -3.11
CA THR A 9 19.50 -2.48 -3.08
C THR A 9 19.24 -2.13 -1.62
N ARG A 10 19.09 -0.86 -1.25
CA ARG A 10 19.01 -0.41 0.17
C ARG A 10 18.09 -1.28 1.03
N ARG A 11 17.11 -1.95 0.40
CA ARG A 11 16.16 -2.86 1.07
C ARG A 11 16.78 -4.19 1.48
N SER A 12 17.67 -4.76 0.68
CA SER A 12 18.31 -6.04 1.01
C SER A 12 19.33 -5.91 2.13
N SER A 13 20.13 -4.84 2.15
CA SER A 13 21.08 -4.60 3.25
C SER A 13 20.36 -4.37 4.58
N ASP A 14 19.32 -3.52 4.59
CA ASP A 14 18.54 -3.27 5.82
C ASP A 14 17.88 -4.54 6.37
N LEU A 15 17.41 -5.43 5.49
CA LEU A 15 16.82 -6.73 5.86
C LEU A 15 17.87 -7.66 6.50
N VAL A 16 19.02 -7.82 5.84
CA VAL A 16 20.11 -8.66 6.30
C VAL A 16 20.66 -8.15 7.63
N GLU A 17 20.96 -6.86 7.76
CA GLU A 17 21.47 -6.26 8.99
C GLU A 17 20.48 -6.40 10.15
N LEU A 18 19.18 -6.17 9.90
CA LEU A 18 18.15 -6.35 10.92
C LEU A 18 18.05 -7.81 11.37
N PHE A 19 18.11 -8.76 10.42
CA PHE A 19 18.11 -10.18 10.72
C PHE A 19 19.33 -10.58 11.56
N LEU A 20 20.55 -10.27 11.10
CA LEU A 20 21.79 -10.63 11.80
C LEU A 20 21.85 -10.04 13.21
N LYS A 21 21.43 -8.78 13.36
CA LYS A 21 21.33 -8.10 14.67
C LYS A 21 20.42 -8.84 15.66
N ASN A 22 19.30 -9.37 15.18
CA ASN A 22 18.26 -9.95 16.03
C ASN A 22 18.17 -11.48 15.94
N LYS A 23 19.07 -12.16 15.21
CA LYS A 23 19.03 -13.60 14.90
C LYS A 23 18.78 -14.46 16.12
N GLU A 24 19.57 -14.31 17.18
CA GLU A 24 19.46 -15.11 18.40
C GLU A 24 18.08 -14.95 19.07
N GLN A 25 17.59 -13.71 19.14
CA GLN A 25 16.29 -13.42 19.72
C GLN A 25 15.14 -13.95 18.85
N ILE A 26 15.27 -13.86 17.53
CA ILE A 26 14.30 -14.41 16.56
C ILE A 26 14.22 -15.92 16.76
N ASN A 27 15.34 -16.62 16.70
CA ASN A 27 15.40 -18.07 16.83
C ASN A 27 14.86 -18.55 18.19
N LYS A 28 15.22 -17.86 19.26
CA LYS A 28 14.70 -18.17 20.61
C LYS A 28 13.18 -17.98 20.72
N LYS A 29 12.64 -16.86 20.23
CA LYS A 29 11.21 -16.55 20.33
C LYS A 29 10.35 -17.41 19.41
N SER A 30 10.85 -17.74 18.24
CA SER A 30 10.12 -18.51 17.24
C SER A 30 10.30 -20.01 17.37
N ASN A 31 11.27 -20.46 18.19
CA ASN A 31 11.67 -21.86 18.34
C ASN A 31 12.02 -22.53 17.00
N ILE A 32 12.74 -21.82 16.16
CA ILE A 32 13.28 -22.27 14.88
C ILE A 32 14.75 -21.89 14.78
N ASP A 33 15.50 -22.55 13.91
CA ASP A 33 16.90 -22.22 13.61
C ASP A 33 17.00 -21.60 12.21
N LEU A 34 16.76 -20.29 12.15
CA LEU A 34 16.91 -19.51 10.92
C LEU A 34 18.36 -19.07 10.75
N ASP A 35 18.90 -19.26 9.53
CA ASP A 35 20.14 -18.66 9.09
C ASP A 35 20.03 -18.06 7.68
N LEU A 36 20.88 -17.09 7.41
CA LEU A 36 21.07 -16.52 6.08
C LEU A 36 22.05 -17.39 5.31
N LYS A 37 21.60 -17.99 4.21
CA LYS A 37 22.44 -18.86 3.38
C LYS A 37 22.95 -18.16 2.14
N TYR A 38 22.10 -17.52 1.36
CA TYR A 38 22.44 -16.84 0.12
C TYR A 38 21.90 -15.42 0.05
N ILE A 39 22.60 -14.56 -0.68
CA ILE A 39 22.15 -13.24 -1.14
C ILE A 39 22.37 -13.19 -2.64
N LEU A 40 21.29 -13.15 -3.42
CA LEU A 40 21.36 -13.01 -4.87
C LEU A 40 21.50 -11.54 -5.25
N ASP A 41 22.63 -11.16 -5.84
CA ASP A 41 22.85 -9.83 -6.45
C ASP A 41 23.84 -9.96 -7.60
N ILE A 42 23.63 -9.18 -8.67
CA ILE A 42 24.53 -9.15 -9.84
C ILE A 42 25.87 -8.44 -9.56
N ARG A 43 25.96 -7.69 -8.49
CA ARG A 43 27.11 -6.90 -8.07
C ARG A 43 27.93 -7.64 -7.01
N ASP A 44 29.20 -7.24 -6.86
CA ASP A 44 30.09 -7.75 -5.82
C ASP A 44 30.21 -6.77 -4.65
N PHE A 45 30.25 -7.30 -3.42
CA PHE A 45 30.33 -6.53 -2.18
C PHE A 45 31.45 -7.06 -1.25
N PRO A 46 32.73 -6.92 -1.65
CA PRO A 46 33.85 -7.60 -0.97
C PRO A 46 34.14 -7.06 0.44
N GLY A 47 33.55 -5.97 0.87
CA GLY A 47 33.78 -5.38 2.20
C GLY A 47 32.73 -5.69 3.26
N LEU A 48 31.71 -6.46 2.93
CA LEU A 48 30.64 -6.80 3.88
C LEU A 48 31.00 -8.02 4.73
N PRO A 49 30.60 -8.08 6.01
CA PRO A 49 30.86 -9.22 6.89
C PRO A 49 30.26 -10.55 6.39
N TYR A 50 29.33 -10.50 5.46
CA TYR A 50 28.61 -11.63 4.85
C TYR A 50 28.86 -11.72 3.34
N SER A 51 30.02 -11.23 2.89
CA SER A 51 30.40 -11.24 1.46
C SER A 51 30.52 -12.64 0.86
N ASP A 52 30.78 -13.65 1.69
CA ASP A 52 30.83 -15.06 1.31
C ASP A 52 29.46 -15.67 0.96
N LYS A 53 28.36 -15.00 1.31
CA LYS A 53 26.99 -15.46 1.06
C LYS A 53 26.40 -14.97 -0.28
N PHE A 54 27.15 -14.14 -1.02
CA PHE A 54 26.65 -13.62 -2.31
C PHE A 54 26.77 -14.66 -3.41
N THR A 55 25.71 -14.77 -4.21
CA THR A 55 25.67 -15.51 -5.47
C THR A 55 25.11 -14.64 -6.57
N LYS A 56 25.49 -14.95 -7.82
CA LYS A 56 24.96 -14.33 -9.05
C LYS A 56 24.01 -15.27 -9.80
N ASP A 57 23.91 -16.51 -9.38
CA ASP A 57 23.09 -17.54 -10.02
C ASP A 57 21.91 -17.93 -9.12
N ILE A 58 20.70 -17.72 -9.62
CA ILE A 58 19.47 -18.15 -8.95
C ILE A 58 19.42 -19.67 -8.72
N ASN A 59 20.12 -20.46 -9.57
CA ASN A 59 20.14 -21.90 -9.45
C ASN A 59 20.83 -22.40 -8.16
N ASP A 60 21.75 -21.63 -7.59
CA ASP A 60 22.32 -21.95 -6.27
C ASP A 60 21.25 -21.99 -5.20
N ILE A 61 20.25 -21.10 -5.32
CA ILE A 61 19.11 -21.05 -4.40
C ILE A 61 18.08 -22.13 -4.75
N LEU A 62 17.75 -22.29 -6.04
CA LEU A 62 16.70 -23.18 -6.50
C LEU A 62 17.02 -24.66 -6.25
N ASN A 63 18.30 -25.04 -6.36
CA ASN A 63 18.74 -26.43 -6.24
C ASN A 63 19.27 -26.82 -4.86
N ASP A 64 19.24 -25.92 -3.89
CA ASP A 64 19.66 -26.18 -2.52
C ASP A 64 18.43 -26.46 -1.63
N ASP A 65 18.25 -27.72 -1.23
CA ASP A 65 17.12 -28.17 -0.44
C ASP A 65 17.09 -27.60 1.01
N GLU A 66 18.21 -27.06 1.51
CA GLU A 66 18.24 -26.39 2.80
C GLU A 66 17.62 -24.98 2.73
N VAL A 67 17.49 -24.39 1.55
CA VAL A 67 16.79 -23.12 1.35
C VAL A 67 15.28 -23.37 1.29
N THR A 68 14.58 -23.05 2.35
CA THR A 68 13.12 -23.22 2.46
C THR A 68 12.32 -21.95 2.27
N VAL A 69 12.93 -20.78 2.53
CA VAL A 69 12.28 -19.47 2.43
C VAL A 69 13.17 -18.48 1.68
N VAL A 70 12.59 -17.74 0.75
CA VAL A 70 13.26 -16.69 -0.03
C VAL A 70 12.59 -15.34 0.22
N ALA A 71 13.35 -14.29 0.47
CA ALA A 71 12.86 -12.92 0.59
C ALA A 71 13.17 -12.14 -0.70
N GLU A 72 12.15 -11.74 -1.44
CA GLU A 72 12.24 -10.89 -2.64
C GLU A 72 12.07 -9.41 -2.23
N VAL A 73 13.06 -8.58 -2.53
CA VAL A 73 13.09 -7.15 -2.17
C VAL A 73 13.55 -6.25 -3.33
N MET A 74 13.46 -6.73 -4.57
CA MET A 74 13.91 -5.99 -5.76
C MET A 74 12.99 -4.81 -6.07
N GLY A 75 11.82 -5.08 -6.59
CA GLY A 75 10.87 -4.10 -7.09
C GLY A 75 10.67 -4.22 -8.61
N GLY A 76 9.56 -3.68 -9.10
CA GLY A 76 9.11 -3.92 -10.48
C GLY A 76 8.55 -5.34 -10.66
N VAL A 77 7.99 -5.64 -11.85
CA VAL A 77 7.44 -6.98 -12.11
C VAL A 77 8.53 -7.94 -12.56
N HIS A 78 9.35 -7.54 -13.53
CA HIS A 78 10.46 -8.36 -14.02
C HIS A 78 11.81 -7.78 -13.59
N PRO A 79 12.78 -8.62 -13.19
CA PRO A 79 12.78 -10.08 -13.18
C PRO A 79 12.18 -10.72 -11.91
N ALA A 80 11.60 -9.91 -10.98
CA ALA A 80 11.10 -10.40 -9.69
C ALA A 80 10.09 -11.55 -9.86
N TYR A 81 9.14 -11.40 -10.79
CA TYR A 81 8.13 -12.43 -11.10
C TYR A 81 8.78 -13.76 -11.48
N ASP A 82 9.75 -13.73 -12.37
CA ASP A 82 10.39 -14.95 -12.87
C ASP A 82 11.10 -15.71 -11.75
N PHE A 83 11.81 -15.00 -10.88
CA PHE A 83 12.51 -15.60 -9.74
C PHE A 83 11.56 -16.10 -8.65
N VAL A 84 10.53 -15.32 -8.34
CA VAL A 84 9.51 -15.72 -7.36
C VAL A 84 8.78 -16.97 -7.83
N LEU A 85 8.32 -16.98 -9.08
CA LEU A 85 7.62 -18.13 -9.66
C LEU A 85 8.52 -19.37 -9.68
N ALA A 86 9.80 -19.23 -10.04
CA ALA A 86 10.76 -20.35 -10.03
C ALA A 86 10.96 -20.90 -8.59
N CYS A 87 11.05 -20.04 -7.58
CA CYS A 87 11.16 -20.48 -6.19
C CYS A 87 9.89 -21.25 -5.74
N LEU A 88 8.71 -20.69 -6.01
CA LEU A 88 7.43 -21.32 -5.65
C LEU A 88 7.27 -22.69 -6.34
N ASN A 89 7.60 -22.80 -7.64
CA ASN A 89 7.57 -24.06 -8.39
C ASN A 89 8.56 -25.12 -7.86
N LYS A 90 9.56 -24.70 -7.08
CA LYS A 90 10.48 -25.60 -6.35
C LYS A 90 10.03 -25.89 -4.92
N GLY A 91 8.82 -25.46 -4.53
CA GLY A 91 8.28 -25.66 -3.19
C GLY A 91 8.94 -24.77 -2.13
N LYS A 92 9.66 -23.72 -2.53
CA LYS A 92 10.27 -22.75 -1.60
C LYS A 92 9.29 -21.62 -1.33
N SER A 93 9.01 -21.36 -0.06
CA SER A 93 8.17 -20.22 0.34
C SER A 93 8.84 -18.90 -0.01
N VAL A 94 8.04 -17.91 -0.42
CA VAL A 94 8.54 -16.58 -0.80
C VAL A 94 7.83 -15.49 -0.03
N CYS A 95 8.63 -14.55 0.49
CA CYS A 95 8.15 -13.32 1.14
C CYS A 95 8.55 -12.12 0.29
N THR A 96 7.62 -11.18 0.04
CA THR A 96 7.94 -10.01 -0.80
C THR A 96 7.43 -8.69 -0.23
N SER A 97 8.16 -7.61 -0.50
CA SER A 97 7.71 -6.22 -0.28
C SER A 97 7.22 -5.55 -1.58
N ASN A 98 7.17 -6.28 -2.67
CA ASN A 98 6.94 -5.76 -4.02
C ASN A 98 5.45 -5.64 -4.33
N LYS A 99 4.86 -4.51 -3.96
CA LYS A 99 3.44 -4.24 -4.18
C LYS A 99 3.00 -4.30 -5.64
N GLU A 100 3.90 -3.93 -6.58
CA GLU A 100 3.57 -3.98 -8.00
C GLU A 100 3.46 -5.42 -8.50
N LEU A 101 4.36 -6.29 -8.06
CA LEU A 101 4.31 -7.72 -8.33
C LEU A 101 3.02 -8.34 -7.78
N VAL A 102 2.70 -8.06 -6.51
CA VAL A 102 1.50 -8.62 -5.87
C VAL A 102 0.21 -8.12 -6.52
N ALA A 103 0.12 -6.81 -6.82
CA ALA A 103 -1.07 -6.23 -7.43
C ALA A 103 -1.32 -6.72 -8.87
N LYS A 104 -0.26 -7.09 -9.62
CA LYS A 104 -0.38 -7.54 -11.01
C LYS A 104 -0.39 -9.06 -11.18
N LYS A 105 0.26 -9.79 -10.27
CA LYS A 105 0.55 -11.23 -10.40
C LYS A 105 0.20 -12.05 -9.15
N GLY A 106 -0.46 -11.42 -8.17
CA GLY A 106 -0.72 -12.04 -6.88
C GLY A 106 -1.50 -13.34 -6.97
N ALA A 107 -2.59 -13.39 -7.75
CA ALA A 107 -3.41 -14.59 -7.91
C ALA A 107 -2.61 -15.76 -8.50
N GLU A 108 -1.81 -15.51 -9.54
CA GLU A 108 -0.96 -16.51 -10.19
C GLU A 108 0.10 -17.04 -9.24
N LEU A 109 0.76 -16.17 -8.47
CA LEU A 109 1.78 -16.56 -7.50
C LEU A 109 1.19 -17.29 -6.29
N LEU A 110 0.01 -16.90 -5.80
CA LEU A 110 -0.73 -17.61 -4.75
C LEU A 110 -1.13 -19.01 -5.21
N LYS A 111 -1.59 -19.13 -6.47
CA LYS A 111 -1.90 -20.43 -7.06
C LYS A 111 -0.65 -21.32 -7.16
N ALA A 112 0.46 -20.79 -7.66
CA ALA A 112 1.73 -21.53 -7.75
C ALA A 112 2.21 -22.00 -6.36
N ALA A 113 2.11 -21.15 -5.35
CA ALA A 113 2.46 -21.51 -3.97
C ALA A 113 1.58 -22.67 -3.46
N LYS A 114 0.28 -22.59 -3.68
CA LYS A 114 -0.67 -23.66 -3.31
C LYS A 114 -0.37 -24.97 -4.03
N ASP A 115 -0.16 -24.92 -5.33
CA ASP A 115 0.08 -26.13 -6.17
C ASP A 115 1.38 -26.86 -5.77
N HIS A 116 2.36 -26.14 -5.18
CA HIS A 116 3.65 -26.68 -4.75
C HIS A 116 3.83 -26.76 -3.21
N ASN A 117 2.75 -26.64 -2.44
CA ASN A 117 2.74 -26.78 -0.98
C ASN A 117 3.73 -25.86 -0.26
N CYS A 118 3.83 -24.60 -0.71
CA CYS A 118 4.62 -23.55 -0.06
C CYS A 118 3.81 -22.27 0.13
N ASN A 119 4.37 -21.26 0.75
CA ASN A 119 3.69 -20.03 1.08
C ASN A 119 4.20 -18.85 0.26
N PHE A 120 3.29 -17.97 -0.16
CA PHE A 120 3.60 -16.66 -0.72
C PHE A 120 3.05 -15.57 0.19
N MET A 121 3.95 -14.79 0.82
CA MET A 121 3.63 -13.81 1.84
C MET A 121 4.07 -12.41 1.42
N PHE A 122 3.31 -11.37 1.79
CA PHE A 122 3.55 -10.02 1.29
C PHE A 122 3.08 -8.90 2.24
N GLU A 123 3.20 -9.11 3.57
CA GLU A 123 2.83 -8.10 4.57
C GLU A 123 3.44 -6.73 4.27
N ALA A 124 4.72 -6.71 3.87
CA ALA A 124 5.47 -5.50 3.58
C ALA A 124 5.02 -4.76 2.30
N SER A 125 4.13 -5.35 1.49
CA SER A 125 3.69 -4.76 0.22
C SER A 125 2.69 -3.62 0.40
N THR A 126 1.98 -3.55 1.52
CA THR A 126 0.87 -2.61 1.73
C THR A 126 1.14 -1.60 2.82
N GLY A 127 1.23 -2.04 4.07
CA GLY A 127 1.26 -1.15 5.24
C GLY A 127 2.66 -0.75 5.71
N GLY A 128 3.74 -1.22 5.08
CA GLY A 128 5.09 -1.04 5.61
C GLY A 128 5.23 -1.68 6.99
N ALA A 129 5.35 -0.88 8.06
CA ALA A 129 5.36 -1.40 9.43
C ALA A 129 3.97 -1.67 10.00
N ILE A 130 2.91 -1.18 9.37
CA ILE A 130 1.53 -1.40 9.79
C ILE A 130 1.15 -2.84 9.44
N PRO A 131 0.91 -3.71 10.41
CA PRO A 131 0.43 -5.06 10.13
C PRO A 131 -1.04 -4.99 9.68
N ILE A 132 -1.31 -5.36 8.45
CA ILE A 132 -2.68 -5.33 7.88
C ILE A 132 -3.06 -6.63 7.17
N ILE A 133 -2.17 -7.23 6.41
CA ILE A 133 -2.44 -8.47 5.68
C ILE A 133 -2.71 -9.62 6.66
N ARG A 134 -1.83 -9.79 7.66
CA ARG A 134 -1.99 -10.82 8.68
C ARG A 134 -3.22 -10.61 9.57
N PRO A 135 -3.52 -9.41 10.09
CA PRO A 135 -4.77 -9.14 10.79
C PRO A 135 -6.02 -9.46 9.97
N LEU A 136 -6.12 -9.04 8.71
CA LEU A 136 -7.25 -9.37 7.84
C LEU A 136 -7.41 -10.88 7.67
N ARG A 137 -6.30 -11.59 7.41
CA ARG A 137 -6.29 -13.04 7.19
C ARG A 137 -6.61 -13.85 8.46
N SER A 138 -6.19 -13.38 9.64
CA SER A 138 -6.20 -14.19 10.87
C SER A 138 -7.05 -13.59 11.98
N CYS A 139 -6.81 -12.33 12.37
CA CYS A 139 -7.48 -11.72 13.52
C CYS A 139 -8.94 -11.34 13.22
N LEU A 140 -9.22 -10.91 12.00
CA LEU A 140 -10.54 -10.46 11.56
C LEU A 140 -11.28 -11.52 10.72
N ALA A 141 -10.71 -12.69 10.53
CA ALA A 141 -11.21 -13.74 9.63
C ALA A 141 -12.59 -14.30 10.00
N ALA A 142 -13.07 -14.08 11.23
CA ALA A 142 -14.41 -14.48 11.66
C ALA A 142 -15.52 -13.52 11.19
N ASN A 143 -15.17 -12.41 10.56
CA ASN A 143 -16.08 -11.33 10.24
C ASN A 143 -16.16 -11.09 8.73
N GLU A 144 -17.29 -10.58 8.28
CA GLU A 144 -17.43 -10.06 6.93
C GLU A 144 -16.90 -8.62 6.88
N ILE A 145 -15.90 -8.40 6.05
CA ILE A 145 -15.36 -7.05 5.82
C ILE A 145 -16.33 -6.30 4.91
N THR A 146 -16.79 -5.13 5.36
CA THR A 146 -17.72 -4.29 4.60
C THR A 146 -17.04 -3.10 3.93
N GLU A 147 -15.98 -2.56 4.57
CA GLU A 147 -15.23 -1.44 4.02
C GLU A 147 -13.78 -1.47 4.50
N ILE A 148 -12.86 -1.08 3.61
CA ILE A 148 -11.51 -0.68 3.95
C ILE A 148 -11.28 0.71 3.39
N ALA A 149 -10.80 1.65 4.21
CA ALA A 149 -10.44 2.99 3.77
C ALA A 149 -9.16 3.44 4.46
N GLY A 150 -8.27 4.11 3.74
CA GLY A 150 -7.02 4.53 4.38
C GLY A 150 -6.19 5.54 3.60
N ILE A 151 -5.33 6.20 4.37
CA ILE A 151 -4.21 6.98 3.87
C ILE A 151 -3.08 5.98 3.64
N LEU A 152 -2.89 5.58 2.37
CA LEU A 152 -1.99 4.50 1.98
C LEU A 152 -0.63 4.99 1.46
N ASN A 153 -0.47 6.31 1.28
CA ASN A 153 0.76 6.91 0.78
C ASN A 153 1.21 8.07 1.68
N GLY A 154 2.39 7.93 2.31
CA GLY A 154 2.93 8.92 3.23
C GLY A 154 3.44 10.19 2.54
N THR A 155 3.89 10.12 1.29
CA THR A 155 4.37 11.27 0.51
C THR A 155 3.22 12.24 0.24
N THR A 156 2.11 11.75 -0.27
CA THR A 156 0.91 12.57 -0.54
C THR A 156 0.31 13.12 0.73
N ASN A 157 0.27 12.33 1.82
CA ASN A 157 -0.22 12.83 3.10
C ASN A 157 0.67 13.94 3.65
N PHE A 158 2.00 13.82 3.54
CA PHE A 158 2.93 14.89 3.92
C PHE A 158 2.67 16.17 3.12
N ILE A 159 2.54 16.08 1.79
CA ILE A 159 2.26 17.24 0.91
C ILE A 159 0.96 17.91 1.34
N LEU A 160 -0.13 17.16 1.48
CA LEU A 160 -1.42 17.70 1.91
C LEU A 160 -1.35 18.30 3.31
N THR A 161 -0.63 17.68 4.25
CA THR A 161 -0.40 18.26 5.59
C THR A 161 0.27 19.63 5.49
N LYS A 162 1.30 19.80 4.65
CA LYS A 162 1.97 21.10 4.47
C LYS A 162 1.09 22.14 3.77
N MET A 163 0.27 21.72 2.82
CA MET A 163 -0.74 22.61 2.22
C MET A 163 -1.76 23.09 3.26
N ILE A 164 -2.20 22.21 4.15
CA ILE A 164 -3.19 22.51 5.19
C ILE A 164 -2.59 23.39 6.29
N THR A 165 -1.45 23.00 6.87
CA THR A 165 -0.90 23.61 8.09
C THR A 165 -0.03 24.83 7.82
N GLU A 166 0.74 24.82 6.72
CA GLU A 166 1.71 25.86 6.38
C GLU A 166 1.27 26.72 5.18
N LYS A 167 0.08 26.43 4.61
CA LYS A 167 -0.45 27.12 3.41
C LYS A 167 0.52 27.12 2.23
N MET A 168 1.34 26.07 2.13
CA MET A 168 2.26 25.89 1.02
C MET A 168 1.52 25.51 -0.25
N SER A 169 1.99 26.01 -1.42
CA SER A 169 1.51 25.45 -2.69
C SER A 169 1.94 23.99 -2.84
N PHE A 170 1.23 23.23 -3.70
CA PHE A 170 1.58 21.84 -4.00
C PHE A 170 3.05 21.68 -4.40
N GLU A 171 3.56 22.55 -5.30
CA GLU A 171 4.94 22.50 -5.80
C GLU A 171 5.96 22.70 -4.68
N ASN A 172 5.71 23.65 -3.77
CA ASN A 172 6.59 23.94 -2.65
C ASN A 172 6.60 22.78 -1.63
N ALA A 173 5.43 22.22 -1.34
CA ALA A 173 5.30 21.07 -0.45
C ALA A 173 5.96 19.82 -1.04
N LEU A 174 5.81 19.57 -2.35
CA LEU A 174 6.50 18.50 -3.06
C LEU A 174 8.02 18.68 -3.04
N ALA A 175 8.52 19.90 -3.34
CA ALA A 175 9.94 20.19 -3.27
C ALA A 175 10.51 20.01 -1.86
N MET A 176 9.73 20.30 -0.83
CA MET A 176 10.09 20.01 0.56
C MET A 176 10.15 18.52 0.83
N ALA A 177 9.16 17.73 0.38
CA ALA A 177 9.15 16.28 0.50
C ALA A 177 10.39 15.65 -0.16
N GLN A 178 10.77 16.13 -1.34
CA GLN A 178 11.98 15.67 -2.05
C GLN A 178 13.27 16.00 -1.27
N ARG A 179 13.41 17.21 -0.73
CA ARG A 179 14.58 17.59 0.09
C ARG A 179 14.73 16.74 1.34
N LEU A 180 13.60 16.36 1.96
CA LEU A 180 13.57 15.52 3.16
C LEU A 180 13.70 14.03 2.85
N GLY A 181 13.68 13.63 1.57
CA GLY A 181 13.78 12.25 1.13
C GLY A 181 12.47 11.46 1.27
N TYR A 182 11.34 12.11 1.42
CA TYR A 182 10.01 11.49 1.43
C TYR A 182 9.44 11.25 0.03
N ALA A 183 9.86 12.06 -0.96
CA ALA A 183 9.55 11.87 -2.37
C ALA A 183 10.83 11.61 -3.17
N GLU A 184 10.73 10.76 -4.18
CA GLU A 184 11.79 10.53 -5.16
C GLU A 184 11.85 11.69 -6.18
N LYS A 185 12.91 11.70 -7.02
CA LYS A 185 13.04 12.69 -8.09
C LYS A 185 11.88 12.62 -9.09
N ASN A 186 11.40 11.41 -9.38
CA ASN A 186 10.15 11.21 -10.12
C ASN A 186 9.06 10.75 -9.16
N PRO A 187 8.18 11.64 -8.67
CA PRO A 187 7.17 11.34 -7.67
C PRO A 187 5.84 10.87 -8.28
N ALA A 188 5.73 10.69 -9.60
CA ALA A 188 4.47 10.43 -10.30
C ALA A 188 3.65 9.30 -9.68
N ALA A 189 4.30 8.17 -9.35
CA ALA A 189 3.61 7.04 -8.72
C ALA A 189 2.94 7.39 -7.39
N ASP A 190 3.49 8.36 -6.64
CA ASP A 190 2.91 8.83 -5.39
C ASP A 190 1.79 9.85 -5.68
N VAL A 191 2.12 10.96 -6.37
CA VAL A 191 1.23 12.11 -6.50
C VAL A 191 0.05 11.88 -7.45
N GLU A 192 0.16 10.95 -8.40
CA GLU A 192 -0.91 10.50 -9.27
C GLU A 192 -1.75 9.37 -8.68
N GLY A 193 -1.42 8.87 -7.47
CA GLY A 193 -2.19 7.89 -6.73
C GLY A 193 -1.88 6.43 -7.04
N ALA A 194 -0.99 6.11 -7.99
CA ALA A 194 -0.72 4.74 -8.42
C ALA A 194 -0.17 3.84 -7.29
N ASP A 195 0.62 4.39 -6.36
CA ASP A 195 1.08 3.66 -5.18
C ASP A 195 -0.09 3.25 -4.27
N ALA A 196 -0.99 4.18 -3.97
CA ALA A 196 -2.19 3.93 -3.18
C ALA A 196 -3.14 2.94 -3.90
N CYS A 197 -3.25 3.05 -5.23
CA CYS A 197 -4.06 2.15 -6.07
C CYS A 197 -3.57 0.70 -5.96
N ARG A 198 -2.28 0.43 -6.13
CA ARG A 198 -1.74 -0.92 -5.96
C ARG A 198 -2.02 -1.50 -4.58
N LYS A 199 -1.93 -0.69 -3.54
CA LYS A 199 -2.19 -1.12 -2.16
C LYS A 199 -3.66 -1.41 -1.91
N ILE A 200 -4.57 -0.57 -2.38
CA ILE A 200 -6.00 -0.84 -2.22
C ILE A 200 -6.45 -2.06 -3.05
N CYS A 201 -5.86 -2.32 -4.22
CA CYS A 201 -6.10 -3.54 -4.99
C CYS A 201 -5.74 -4.79 -4.17
N ILE A 202 -4.58 -4.80 -3.52
CA ILE A 202 -4.14 -5.91 -2.67
C ILE A 202 -5.12 -6.11 -1.49
N LEU A 203 -5.49 -5.03 -0.81
CA LEU A 203 -6.43 -5.09 0.31
C LEU A 203 -7.83 -5.54 -0.12
N SER A 204 -8.30 -5.05 -1.27
CA SER A 204 -9.58 -5.46 -1.87
C SER A 204 -9.57 -6.94 -2.23
N SER A 205 -8.51 -7.40 -2.89
CA SER A 205 -8.36 -8.82 -3.25
C SER A 205 -8.39 -9.71 -2.01
N LEU A 206 -7.68 -9.31 -0.96
CA LEU A 206 -7.63 -10.05 0.31
C LEU A 206 -8.98 -10.09 1.02
N ALA A 207 -9.69 -8.95 1.08
CA ALA A 207 -10.95 -8.85 1.82
C ALA A 207 -12.11 -9.55 1.11
N PHE A 208 -12.12 -9.56 -0.23
CA PHE A 208 -13.27 -10.05 -1.02
C PHE A 208 -12.98 -11.33 -1.81
N GLY A 209 -11.77 -11.87 -1.73
CA GLY A 209 -11.43 -13.19 -2.25
C GLY A 209 -11.26 -13.29 -3.77
N LYS A 210 -11.30 -12.18 -4.50
CA LYS A 210 -11.09 -12.10 -5.95
C LYS A 210 -10.00 -11.09 -6.28
N HIS A 211 -9.14 -11.40 -7.26
CA HIS A 211 -8.07 -10.49 -7.66
C HIS A 211 -8.63 -9.20 -8.26
N VAL A 212 -8.27 -8.06 -7.69
CA VAL A 212 -8.60 -6.72 -8.19
C VAL A 212 -7.38 -6.15 -8.87
N TYR A 213 -7.45 -5.99 -10.19
CA TYR A 213 -6.36 -5.42 -10.98
C TYR A 213 -6.36 -3.89 -10.93
N PRO A 214 -5.18 -3.23 -10.87
CA PRO A 214 -5.11 -1.76 -10.83
C PRO A 214 -5.84 -1.05 -11.99
N ASP A 215 -5.87 -1.65 -13.17
CA ASP A 215 -6.52 -1.08 -14.35
C ASP A 215 -8.07 -1.06 -14.24
N TRP A 216 -8.64 -1.74 -13.24
CA TRP A 216 -10.08 -1.77 -12.97
C TRP A 216 -10.51 -0.77 -11.90
N VAL A 217 -9.56 -0.04 -11.30
CA VAL A 217 -9.81 0.85 -10.17
C VAL A 217 -9.69 2.29 -10.62
N HIS A 218 -10.70 3.09 -10.35
CA HIS A 218 -10.60 4.53 -10.54
C HIS A 218 -9.51 5.10 -9.62
N CYS A 219 -8.56 5.81 -10.22
CA CYS A 219 -7.41 6.37 -9.52
C CYS A 219 -7.21 7.83 -9.89
N GLU A 220 -7.36 8.71 -8.92
CA GLU A 220 -7.12 10.14 -9.03
C GLU A 220 -6.07 10.57 -8.00
N GLY A 221 -5.09 11.36 -8.44
CA GLY A 221 -4.01 11.88 -7.61
C GLY A 221 -4.32 13.23 -6.99
N ILE A 222 -3.27 13.91 -6.49
CA ILE A 222 -3.39 15.19 -5.78
C ILE A 222 -2.82 16.38 -6.57
N THR A 223 -2.43 16.20 -7.82
CA THR A 223 -1.73 17.22 -8.63
C THR A 223 -2.61 18.41 -8.98
N GLU A 224 -3.92 18.22 -9.06
CA GLU A 224 -4.89 19.26 -9.39
C GLU A 224 -5.46 19.99 -8.16
N LEU A 225 -5.11 19.56 -6.96
CA LEU A 225 -5.59 20.19 -5.73
C LEU A 225 -4.93 21.55 -5.50
N THR A 226 -5.75 22.52 -5.16
CA THR A 226 -5.30 23.88 -4.88
C THR A 226 -5.49 24.26 -3.41
N LEU A 227 -4.90 25.39 -3.00
CA LEU A 227 -5.09 25.92 -1.63
C LEU A 227 -6.53 26.36 -1.38
N GLU A 228 -7.27 26.74 -2.43
CA GLU A 228 -8.69 27.05 -2.35
C GLU A 228 -9.50 25.80 -1.96
N ASP A 229 -9.22 24.65 -2.56
CA ASP A 229 -9.89 23.38 -2.22
C ASP A 229 -9.60 22.97 -0.78
N VAL A 230 -8.36 23.14 -0.34
CA VAL A 230 -7.96 22.95 1.06
C VAL A 230 -8.72 23.88 2.00
N ALA A 231 -8.88 25.16 1.62
CA ALA A 231 -9.61 26.13 2.44
C ALA A 231 -11.11 25.80 2.54
N TYR A 232 -11.73 25.29 1.47
CA TYR A 232 -13.11 24.81 1.52
C TYR A 232 -13.26 23.59 2.42
N ALA A 233 -12.36 22.62 2.35
CA ALA A 233 -12.38 21.47 3.24
C ALA A 233 -12.25 21.88 4.72
N GLN A 234 -11.37 22.84 5.03
CA GLN A 234 -11.21 23.35 6.38
C GLN A 234 -12.46 24.11 6.87
N SER A 235 -13.07 24.95 6.03
CA SER A 235 -14.30 25.66 6.40
C SER A 235 -15.49 24.72 6.58
N TRP A 236 -15.51 23.58 5.87
CA TRP A 236 -16.49 22.52 6.06
C TRP A 236 -16.27 21.73 7.37
N GLY A 237 -15.16 21.95 8.06
CA GLY A 237 -14.82 21.28 9.32
C GLY A 237 -14.07 19.96 9.15
N GLY A 238 -13.39 19.78 8.02
CA GLY A 238 -12.62 18.59 7.70
C GLY A 238 -11.22 18.88 7.14
N ALA A 239 -10.64 17.89 6.51
CA ALA A 239 -9.34 17.95 5.84
C ALA A 239 -9.39 17.24 4.49
N VAL A 240 -8.52 17.65 3.55
CA VAL A 240 -8.29 16.90 2.31
C VAL A 240 -7.28 15.79 2.57
N LYS A 241 -7.62 14.56 2.20
CA LYS A 241 -6.72 13.40 2.26
C LYS A 241 -6.83 12.59 0.96
N LEU A 242 -5.72 12.01 0.49
CA LEU A 242 -5.77 11.01 -0.57
C LEU A 242 -6.17 9.68 0.06
N ILE A 243 -7.37 9.21 -0.25
CA ILE A 243 -7.94 7.99 0.33
C ILE A 243 -8.00 6.88 -0.71
N GLY A 244 -7.34 5.76 -0.41
CA GLY A 244 -7.63 4.48 -1.06
C GLY A 244 -8.72 3.77 -0.27
N SER A 245 -9.80 3.38 -0.94
CA SER A 245 -10.93 2.71 -0.28
C SER A 245 -11.51 1.61 -1.14
N VAL A 246 -12.15 0.64 -0.50
CA VAL A 246 -13.06 -0.31 -1.12
C VAL A 246 -14.25 -0.51 -0.19
N LYS A 247 -15.46 -0.49 -0.77
CA LYS A 247 -16.72 -0.70 -0.05
C LYS A 247 -17.50 -1.83 -0.74
N LYS A 248 -18.06 -2.74 0.06
CA LYS A 248 -19.03 -3.72 -0.40
C LYS A 248 -20.38 -3.04 -0.59
N LEU A 249 -21.03 -3.27 -1.73
CA LEU A 249 -22.36 -2.76 -2.06
C LEU A 249 -23.44 -3.80 -1.68
N ASP A 250 -24.69 -3.34 -1.61
CA ASP A 250 -25.84 -4.17 -1.20
C ASP A 250 -26.09 -5.34 -2.18
N ASP A 251 -25.70 -5.20 -3.44
CA ASP A 251 -25.81 -6.26 -4.45
C ASP A 251 -24.62 -7.24 -4.45
N GLY A 252 -23.67 -7.05 -3.54
CA GLY A 252 -22.48 -7.87 -3.36
C GLY A 252 -21.29 -7.49 -4.24
N ARG A 253 -21.43 -6.53 -5.15
CA ARG A 253 -20.30 -5.92 -5.85
C ARG A 253 -19.45 -5.09 -4.90
N ILE A 254 -18.25 -4.70 -5.33
CA ILE A 254 -17.36 -3.84 -4.58
C ILE A 254 -17.03 -2.57 -5.38
N LEU A 255 -16.77 -1.47 -4.66
CA LEU A 255 -16.34 -0.20 -5.25
C LEU A 255 -14.94 0.15 -4.73
N PRO A 256 -13.86 -0.31 -5.38
CA PRO A 256 -12.51 0.14 -5.08
C PRO A 256 -12.22 1.47 -5.76
N MET A 257 -11.59 2.41 -5.03
CA MET A 257 -11.30 3.75 -5.55
C MET A 257 -10.10 4.38 -4.84
N VAL A 258 -9.34 5.18 -5.54
CA VAL A 258 -8.36 6.12 -4.99
C VAL A 258 -8.69 7.52 -5.47
N ALA A 259 -8.95 8.42 -4.54
CA ALA A 259 -9.23 9.82 -4.87
C ALA A 259 -8.93 10.76 -3.68
N PRO A 260 -8.66 12.03 -3.96
CA PRO A 260 -8.72 13.06 -2.92
C PRO A 260 -10.13 13.14 -2.34
N ARG A 261 -10.24 13.19 -1.03
CA ARG A 261 -11.55 13.29 -0.35
C ARG A 261 -11.52 14.35 0.74
N PHE A 262 -12.65 15.02 0.92
CA PHE A 262 -12.93 15.75 2.15
C PHE A 262 -13.25 14.72 3.24
N VAL A 263 -12.43 14.69 4.26
CA VAL A 263 -12.57 13.80 5.42
C VAL A 263 -13.05 14.62 6.60
N CYS A 264 -14.22 14.26 7.14
CA CYS A 264 -14.83 14.97 8.27
C CYS A 264 -13.91 14.99 9.49
N GLY A 265 -13.96 16.07 10.27
CA GLY A 265 -13.06 16.29 11.41
C GLY A 265 -13.21 15.27 12.54
N ASP A 266 -14.36 14.60 12.66
CA ASP A 266 -14.61 13.52 13.63
C ASP A 266 -14.14 12.14 13.15
N CYS A 267 -13.77 12.00 11.87
CA CYS A 267 -13.17 10.79 11.33
C CYS A 267 -11.69 10.70 11.73
N LEU A 268 -11.26 9.59 12.28
CA LEU A 268 -9.88 9.38 12.70
C LEU A 268 -8.84 9.60 11.59
N LEU A 269 -9.21 9.37 10.31
CA LEU A 269 -8.31 9.60 9.17
C LEU A 269 -7.98 11.09 8.98
N SER A 270 -8.85 12.02 9.41
CA SER A 270 -8.63 13.46 9.27
C SER A 270 -7.42 13.96 10.06
N SER A 271 -7.15 13.34 11.21
CA SER A 271 -6.09 13.72 12.15
C SER A 271 -4.74 13.06 11.87
N ILE A 272 -4.63 12.24 10.81
CA ILE A 272 -3.37 11.58 10.44
C ILE A 272 -2.56 12.51 9.54
N ASP A 273 -1.47 13.05 10.07
CA ASP A 273 -0.63 14.03 9.41
C ASP A 273 0.76 13.51 9.03
N ASP A 274 1.51 14.34 8.32
CA ASP A 274 2.87 14.11 7.86
C ASP A 274 3.00 12.79 7.05
N VAL A 275 4.05 12.01 7.33
CA VAL A 275 4.37 10.76 6.60
C VAL A 275 3.66 9.53 7.14
N PHE A 276 2.71 9.72 8.07
CA PHE A 276 2.00 8.60 8.66
C PHE A 276 0.86 8.11 7.79
N ASN A 277 0.60 6.82 7.89
CA ASN A 277 -0.51 6.13 7.24
C ASN A 277 -1.51 5.65 8.28
N GLY A 278 -2.75 5.49 7.86
CA GLY A 278 -3.81 4.87 8.66
C GLY A 278 -4.71 4.05 7.77
N ILE A 279 -5.05 2.87 8.21
CA ILE A 279 -5.93 1.94 7.49
C ILE A 279 -7.08 1.59 8.42
N MET A 280 -8.27 2.02 8.06
CA MET A 280 -9.51 1.70 8.75
C MET A 280 -10.15 0.49 8.08
N VAL A 281 -10.59 -0.46 8.87
CA VAL A 281 -11.33 -1.64 8.42
C VAL A 281 -12.65 -1.67 9.15
N CYS A 282 -13.76 -1.83 8.43
CA CYS A 282 -15.10 -2.01 8.96
C CYS A 282 -15.58 -3.44 8.69
N GLY A 283 -16.32 -3.99 9.61
CA GLY A 283 -16.87 -5.34 9.51
C GLY A 283 -18.09 -5.53 10.42
N ASP A 284 -18.82 -6.58 10.17
CA ASP A 284 -20.13 -6.85 10.79
C ASP A 284 -20.07 -7.14 12.30
N GLY A 285 -18.96 -7.68 12.80
CA GLY A 285 -18.83 -8.08 14.20
C GLY A 285 -17.97 -7.18 15.08
N PHE A 286 -17.22 -6.22 14.51
CA PHE A 286 -16.32 -5.34 15.28
C PHE A 286 -16.51 -3.84 14.99
N ASP A 287 -17.52 -3.50 14.18
CA ASP A 287 -17.80 -2.14 13.71
C ASP A 287 -16.58 -1.57 12.95
N LYS A 288 -15.59 -1.03 13.64
CA LYS A 288 -14.49 -0.30 13.04
C LYS A 288 -13.19 -0.49 13.83
N VAL A 289 -12.10 -0.85 13.12
CA VAL A 289 -10.75 -0.87 13.68
C VAL A 289 -9.81 -0.02 12.84
N MET A 290 -8.80 0.60 13.47
CA MET A 290 -7.81 1.45 12.83
C MET A 290 -6.41 0.92 13.08
N PHE A 291 -5.64 0.79 11.99
CA PHE A 291 -4.22 0.49 12.04
C PHE A 291 -3.43 1.74 11.65
N TYR A 292 -2.54 2.19 12.51
CA TYR A 292 -1.79 3.44 12.32
C TYR A 292 -0.30 3.23 12.48
N GLY A 293 0.50 3.93 11.66
CA GLY A 293 1.96 3.86 11.77
C GLY A 293 2.67 4.42 10.54
N ARG A 294 3.95 4.06 10.40
CA ARG A 294 4.74 4.40 9.21
C ARG A 294 4.45 3.40 8.08
N GLY A 295 3.81 3.88 7.01
CA GLY A 295 3.44 3.07 5.85
C GLY A 295 4.61 2.73 4.92
N ALA A 296 5.79 3.33 5.14
CA ALA A 296 6.99 3.09 4.37
C ALA A 296 8.24 3.33 5.22
N GLY A 297 9.39 2.95 4.70
CA GLY A 297 10.69 3.15 5.32
C GLY A 297 11.51 1.85 5.35
N LYS A 298 12.81 1.97 5.46
CA LYS A 298 13.76 0.86 5.38
C LYS A 298 13.51 -0.19 6.46
N LEU A 299 13.68 0.19 7.73
CA LEU A 299 13.48 -0.72 8.86
C LEU A 299 12.03 -1.19 9.02
N PRO A 300 11.00 -0.34 8.85
CA PRO A 300 9.61 -0.77 8.79
C PRO A 300 9.36 -1.90 7.78
N THR A 301 9.80 -1.74 6.54
CA THR A 301 9.66 -2.75 5.49
C THR A 301 10.45 -4.02 5.83
N ALA A 302 11.71 -3.89 6.25
CA ALA A 302 12.53 -5.03 6.65
C ALA A 302 11.90 -5.83 7.81
N SER A 303 11.32 -5.14 8.79
CA SER A 303 10.62 -5.79 9.91
C SER A 303 9.41 -6.60 9.47
N ALA A 304 8.60 -6.08 8.54
CA ALA A 304 7.44 -6.78 8.01
C ALA A 304 7.85 -8.02 7.19
N VAL A 305 8.88 -7.89 6.33
CA VAL A 305 9.42 -9.04 5.57
C VAL A 305 9.97 -10.12 6.52
N LEU A 306 10.71 -9.74 7.56
CA LEU A 306 11.21 -10.71 8.55
C LEU A 306 10.07 -11.40 9.30
N GLY A 307 8.98 -10.69 9.59
CA GLY A 307 7.77 -11.29 10.15
C GLY A 307 7.22 -12.40 9.26
N ASP A 308 7.15 -12.16 7.96
CA ASP A 308 6.69 -13.16 6.98
C ASP A 308 7.69 -14.32 6.85
N VAL A 309 9.00 -14.06 6.84
CA VAL A 309 10.03 -15.11 6.83
C VAL A 309 9.89 -16.03 8.04
N ILE A 310 9.67 -15.48 9.23
CA ILE A 310 9.45 -16.24 10.45
C ILE A 310 8.18 -17.09 10.36
N ASP A 311 7.10 -16.53 9.84
CA ASP A 311 5.85 -17.28 9.65
C ASP A 311 6.02 -18.42 8.64
N CYS A 312 6.64 -18.18 7.50
CA CYS A 312 6.94 -19.22 6.51
C CYS A 312 7.83 -20.33 7.11
N ALA A 313 8.86 -19.97 7.87
CA ALA A 313 9.74 -20.98 8.48
C ALA A 313 9.05 -21.81 9.56
N LYS A 314 8.10 -21.23 10.31
CA LYS A 314 7.25 -21.99 11.26
C LYS A 314 6.26 -22.92 10.58
N HIS A 315 5.84 -22.58 9.37
CA HIS A 315 4.81 -23.28 8.62
C HIS A 315 5.36 -23.86 7.31
N ASN A 316 6.60 -24.34 7.32
CA ASN A 316 7.28 -24.88 6.13
C ASN A 316 6.62 -26.13 5.53
N THR A 317 5.77 -26.81 6.30
CA THR A 317 4.99 -28.00 5.87
C THR A 317 3.48 -27.74 5.84
N THR A 318 3.05 -26.51 6.12
CA THR A 318 1.63 -26.16 6.20
C THR A 318 1.36 -24.92 5.33
N ILE A 319 0.39 -25.02 4.43
CA ILE A 319 -0.05 -23.87 3.65
C ILE A 319 -0.88 -22.95 4.56
N LEU A 320 -0.42 -21.74 4.73
CA LEU A 320 -1.24 -20.66 5.28
C LEU A 320 -2.30 -20.32 4.23
N SER A 321 -3.56 -20.29 4.60
CA SER A 321 -4.73 -20.23 3.72
C SER A 321 -4.57 -19.36 2.46
N GLN A 322 -5.12 -19.85 1.34
CA GLN A 322 -5.22 -19.06 0.11
C GLN A 322 -5.96 -17.76 0.36
N MET A 323 -5.38 -16.64 -0.09
CA MET A 323 -5.93 -15.33 0.22
C MET A 323 -6.98 -14.89 -0.78
N TRP A 324 -6.79 -15.14 -2.09
CA TRP A 324 -7.78 -14.87 -3.14
C TRP A 324 -7.52 -15.73 -4.39
N GLU A 325 -8.51 -15.75 -5.27
CA GLU A 325 -8.45 -16.41 -6.57
C GLU A 325 -8.31 -15.40 -7.71
N ASP A 326 -7.88 -15.84 -8.87
CA ASP A 326 -7.83 -15.01 -10.05
C ASP A 326 -9.24 -14.64 -10.52
N SER A 327 -9.34 -13.51 -11.20
CA SER A 327 -10.59 -12.98 -11.75
C SER A 327 -10.52 -12.95 -13.27
N THR A 328 -11.50 -13.55 -13.92
CA THR A 328 -11.58 -13.60 -15.39
C THR A 328 -12.12 -12.30 -16.00
N ASP A 329 -12.85 -11.52 -15.18
CA ASP A 329 -13.48 -10.25 -15.57
C ASP A 329 -13.67 -9.36 -14.32
N ASN A 330 -14.12 -8.13 -14.55
CA ASN A 330 -14.38 -7.15 -13.51
C ASN A 330 -15.87 -6.98 -13.15
N SER A 331 -16.72 -7.94 -13.48
CA SER A 331 -18.19 -7.84 -13.27
C SER A 331 -18.60 -7.68 -11.81
N PHE A 332 -17.72 -8.06 -10.87
CA PHE A 332 -17.92 -7.88 -9.44
C PHE A 332 -17.50 -6.50 -8.92
N ILE A 333 -16.97 -5.64 -9.79
CA ILE A 333 -16.55 -4.27 -9.48
C ILE A 333 -17.60 -3.30 -10.06
N GLU A 334 -18.07 -2.36 -9.23
CA GLU A 334 -18.90 -1.26 -9.67
C GLU A 334 -18.10 -0.25 -10.49
N ASP A 335 -18.62 0.20 -11.61
CA ASP A 335 -18.06 1.35 -12.32
C ASP A 335 -18.26 2.61 -11.46
N TYR A 336 -17.18 3.32 -11.17
CA TYR A 336 -17.24 4.53 -10.34
C TYR A 336 -18.16 5.61 -10.91
N LYS A 337 -18.44 5.60 -12.21
CA LYS A 337 -19.35 6.53 -12.89
C LYS A 337 -20.84 6.26 -12.60
N GLU A 338 -21.14 5.01 -12.21
CA GLU A 338 -22.49 4.58 -11.85
C GLU A 338 -22.70 4.63 -10.32
N ALA A 339 -21.62 4.83 -9.56
CA ALA A 339 -21.66 4.84 -8.11
C ALA A 339 -22.26 6.15 -7.56
N GLU A 340 -23.14 6.02 -6.58
CA GLU A 340 -23.63 7.17 -5.82
C GLU A 340 -22.56 7.64 -4.83
N VAL A 341 -22.01 8.83 -5.06
CA VAL A 341 -21.01 9.46 -4.21
C VAL A 341 -21.35 10.92 -3.95
N ARG A 342 -21.02 11.43 -2.77
CA ARG A 342 -21.02 12.87 -2.52
C ARG A 342 -19.78 13.49 -3.17
N MET A 343 -19.96 14.48 -4.01
CA MET A 343 -18.88 15.10 -4.77
C MET A 343 -18.73 16.57 -4.39
N TYR A 344 -17.52 16.97 -4.01
CA TYR A 344 -17.16 18.37 -3.93
C TYR A 344 -16.98 18.94 -5.34
N VAL A 345 -17.65 20.03 -5.62
CA VAL A 345 -17.58 20.73 -6.89
C VAL A 345 -17.29 22.22 -6.66
N ARG A 346 -16.33 22.77 -7.38
CA ARG A 346 -16.02 24.20 -7.41
C ARG A 346 -16.12 24.74 -8.84
N VAL A 347 -16.92 25.75 -9.04
CA VAL A 347 -17.20 26.36 -10.35
C VAL A 347 -17.03 27.87 -10.32
N LYS A 348 -16.66 28.47 -11.45
CA LYS A 348 -16.61 29.92 -11.66
C LYS A 348 -17.59 30.34 -12.73
N GLY A 349 -18.16 31.53 -12.58
CA GLY A 349 -19.08 32.11 -13.55
C GLY A 349 -20.45 31.45 -13.61
N ALA A 350 -20.80 30.58 -12.67
CA ALA A 350 -22.11 30.00 -12.52
C ALA A 350 -22.90 30.69 -11.39
N ASP A 351 -24.20 30.76 -11.50
CA ASP A 351 -25.08 31.17 -10.42
C ASP A 351 -25.75 29.97 -9.72
N LYS A 352 -26.37 30.22 -8.58
CA LYS A 352 -27.02 29.17 -7.78
C LYS A 352 -28.20 28.52 -8.52
N ALA A 353 -28.86 29.27 -9.43
CA ALA A 353 -29.99 28.74 -10.23
C ALA A 353 -29.48 27.70 -11.24
N ALA A 354 -28.36 27.96 -11.90
CA ALA A 354 -27.72 27.03 -12.82
C ALA A 354 -27.25 25.77 -12.10
N VAL A 355 -26.66 25.92 -10.90
CA VAL A 355 -26.26 24.77 -10.06
C VAL A 355 -27.47 23.93 -9.68
N ALA A 356 -28.53 24.54 -9.15
CA ALA A 356 -29.75 23.83 -8.74
C ALA A 356 -30.43 23.11 -9.92
N ALA A 357 -30.37 23.68 -11.13
CA ALA A 357 -30.94 23.05 -12.32
C ALA A 357 -30.21 21.77 -12.74
N LEU A 358 -28.89 21.67 -12.47
CA LEU A 358 -28.06 20.51 -12.85
C LEU A 358 -27.92 19.47 -11.73
N PHE A 359 -27.78 19.93 -10.47
CA PHE A 359 -27.41 19.08 -9.33
C PHE A 359 -28.54 18.94 -8.30
N GLY A 360 -29.62 19.70 -8.42
CA GLY A 360 -30.70 19.73 -7.43
C GLY A 360 -30.30 20.51 -6.16
N ASP A 361 -30.79 20.05 -5.02
CA ASP A 361 -30.42 20.63 -3.72
C ASP A 361 -29.02 20.23 -3.31
N VAL A 362 -28.15 21.22 -3.06
CA VAL A 362 -26.74 21.04 -2.70
C VAL A 362 -26.39 21.82 -1.45
N GLU A 363 -25.39 21.34 -0.71
CA GLU A 363 -24.80 22.04 0.43
C GLU A 363 -23.73 23.02 -0.07
N TYR A 364 -24.00 24.33 -0.05
CA TYR A 364 -23.03 25.34 -0.44
C TYR A 364 -21.97 25.52 0.62
N LEU A 365 -20.72 25.58 0.17
CA LEU A 365 -19.55 25.86 0.99
C LEU A 365 -19.07 27.28 0.79
N SER A 366 -18.38 27.82 1.79
CA SER A 366 -17.77 29.15 1.71
C SER A 366 -16.36 29.12 2.30
N ARG A 367 -15.49 30.03 1.87
CA ARG A 367 -14.15 30.23 2.40
C ARG A 367 -13.80 31.70 2.52
N GLU A 368 -12.84 32.01 3.34
CA GLU A 368 -12.30 33.38 3.41
C GLU A 368 -11.67 33.79 2.07
N GLY A 369 -11.98 35.02 1.62
CA GLY A 369 -11.50 35.55 0.34
C GLY A 369 -12.07 34.87 -0.90
N GLN A 370 -13.24 34.22 -0.78
CA GLN A 370 -13.94 33.63 -1.93
C GLN A 370 -14.36 34.74 -2.92
N PRO A 371 -14.01 34.60 -4.23
CA PRO A 371 -14.49 35.52 -5.26
C PRO A 371 -16.01 35.47 -5.42
N ASP A 372 -16.63 36.60 -5.82
CA ASP A 372 -18.09 36.70 -6.02
C ASP A 372 -18.61 35.78 -7.15
N ASP A 373 -17.74 35.45 -8.11
CA ASP A 373 -18.04 34.59 -9.25
C ASP A 373 -17.72 33.11 -9.03
N GLU A 374 -17.28 32.73 -7.82
CA GLU A 374 -16.95 31.35 -7.45
C GLU A 374 -18.02 30.74 -6.55
N LEU A 375 -18.51 29.56 -6.90
CA LEU A 375 -19.37 28.73 -6.06
C LEU A 375 -18.68 27.39 -5.77
N ALA A 376 -18.84 26.92 -4.52
CA ALA A 376 -18.44 25.59 -4.13
C ALA A 376 -19.57 24.90 -3.37
N PHE A 377 -19.75 23.59 -3.59
CA PHE A 377 -20.82 22.81 -2.98
C PHE A 377 -20.48 21.32 -2.93
N ILE A 378 -21.25 20.59 -2.13
CA ILE A 378 -21.22 19.13 -2.02
C ILE A 378 -22.61 18.58 -2.28
#